data_5273998de03364842309eb116aed1d49
#
_entry.id   5273998de03364842309eb116aed1d49
#
_cell.length_a   1.000
_cell.length_b   1.000
_cell.length_c   1.000
_cell.angle_alpha   90.00
_cell.angle_beta   90.00
_cell.angle_gamma   90.00
#
_symmetry.space_group_name_H-M   'P 1'
#
loop_
_entity.id
_entity.type
_entity.pdbx_description
1 polymer ?
#
loop_
_entity_poly.entity_id
_entity_poly.type
_entity_poly.pdbx_seq_one_letter_code
_entity_poly.pdbx_strand_id
1 'polypeptide(L)'
;MAYLTRKIRRIQNQKHHSDHIGPERAVTELGITTMAYIAEYIWIDGTEPTAKLRSKAQVIADDKEPGIWGFDGSSTNQAAGDQSDVVLNPALVTPDPVRGGNNKLVMCETLLTDMSPHPTNTRANCAASAEKYGNLDTWFGLEQEYTFFEGSSPLGWPDNGFPAPQGGYYCGVGSDEIFGREVVNAHLQACIDAGLHIAGINAEVMPGQWEFQIGPVAAPRVGDELWLARWLLYRIAEEFLGPKGIPISATLDPKPVAGDWNGAGCHTNFSTTEMRESIDACTAAAEALGAPGKPQLHVAGYGDGVEARLTGEHETQRYDQFSYGVSDRGASIRIPWQVDKAGKGYIEDRRPNANCDPYVVTQLIIDTVCSAASK
;
A
#
# COMPACT_ATOMS: atom_id res chain seq x y z
N MET A 1 -21.65 -0.30 -16.13
CA MET A 1 -21.73 -1.73 -16.53
C MET A 1 -21.55 -1.97 -18.03
N ALA A 2 -22.22 -1.28 -18.94
CA ALA A 2 -22.11 -1.57 -20.38
C ALA A 2 -20.72 -1.26 -20.99
N TYR A 3 -19.95 -0.33 -20.46
CA TYR A 3 -18.65 0.10 -21.00
C TYR A 3 -17.49 -0.82 -20.55
N LEU A 4 -17.44 -1.17 -19.27
CA LEU A 4 -16.49 -2.17 -18.74
C LEU A 4 -16.74 -3.55 -19.39
N THR A 5 -18.00 -3.96 -19.51
CA THR A 5 -18.35 -5.20 -20.19
C THR A 5 -17.99 -5.17 -21.68
N ARG A 6 -17.99 -3.98 -22.33
CA ARG A 6 -17.57 -3.84 -23.73
C ARG A 6 -16.05 -3.85 -23.89
N LYS A 7 -15.26 -3.26 -22.96
CA LYS A 7 -13.80 -3.23 -23.08
C LYS A 7 -13.18 -4.56 -22.67
N ILE A 8 -13.68 -5.18 -21.62
CA ILE A 8 -13.32 -6.56 -21.24
C ILE A 8 -13.76 -7.55 -22.33
N ARG A 9 -14.96 -7.40 -22.90
CA ARG A 9 -15.40 -8.17 -24.08
C ARG A 9 -14.62 -7.83 -25.36
N ARG A 10 -14.07 -6.61 -25.50
CA ARG A 10 -13.24 -6.26 -26.66
C ARG A 10 -11.86 -6.89 -26.58
N ILE A 11 -11.28 -7.02 -25.41
CA ILE A 11 -10.07 -7.82 -25.16
C ILE A 11 -10.38 -9.32 -25.33
N GLN A 12 -11.54 -9.79 -24.85
CA GLN A 12 -11.99 -11.16 -25.05
C GLN A 12 -12.45 -11.44 -26.51
N ASN A 13 -13.06 -10.48 -27.21
CA ASN A 13 -13.51 -10.66 -28.60
C ASN A 13 -12.41 -10.43 -29.66
N GLN A 14 -11.31 -9.74 -29.33
CA GLN A 14 -10.11 -9.79 -30.18
C GLN A 14 -9.39 -11.14 -30.09
N LYS A 15 -9.63 -11.92 -29.01
CA LYS A 15 -9.22 -13.33 -28.90
C LYS A 15 -10.11 -14.31 -29.67
N HIS A 16 -11.28 -13.89 -30.21
CA HIS A 16 -12.22 -14.75 -30.94
C HIS A 16 -12.08 -14.73 -32.46
N HIS A 17 -11.06 -14.06 -33.02
CA HIS A 17 -10.77 -14.11 -34.46
C HIS A 17 -9.32 -14.49 -34.81
N SER A 18 -8.59 -15.06 -33.89
CA SER A 18 -7.42 -15.88 -34.18
C SER A 18 -7.70 -17.25 -33.57
N ASP A 19 -7.62 -18.26 -34.43
CA ASP A 19 -7.82 -19.69 -34.15
C ASP A 19 -7.30 -20.09 -32.76
N HIS A 20 -8.05 -20.95 -32.07
CA HIS A 20 -7.75 -21.63 -30.82
C HIS A 20 -6.25 -21.90 -30.58
N ILE A 21 -5.55 -20.94 -30.01
CA ILE A 21 -4.30 -21.22 -29.31
C ILE A 21 -4.72 -21.28 -27.85
N GLY A 22 -4.85 -22.48 -27.33
CA GLY A 22 -4.99 -22.75 -25.91
C GLY A 22 -3.77 -22.21 -25.13
N PRO A 23 -3.71 -22.37 -23.80
CA PRO A 23 -2.65 -21.82 -22.95
C PRO A 23 -1.28 -22.06 -23.60
N GLU A 24 -0.46 -21.00 -23.65
CA GLU A 24 0.81 -21.00 -24.38
C GLU A 24 1.67 -22.23 -24.03
N ARG A 25 2.05 -22.96 -25.07
CA ARG A 25 2.82 -24.20 -24.95
C ARG A 25 4.30 -23.89 -25.05
N ALA A 26 5.05 -24.06 -23.97
CA ALA A 26 6.50 -24.12 -24.06
C ALA A 26 6.91 -25.49 -24.66
N VAL A 27 7.58 -25.49 -25.82
CA VAL A 27 8.10 -26.73 -26.47
C VAL A 27 9.49 -27.00 -25.90
N THR A 28 9.66 -28.09 -25.18
CA THR A 28 10.99 -28.60 -24.84
C THR A 28 11.57 -29.47 -25.93
N GLU A 29 12.89 -29.61 -26.04
CA GLU A 29 13.60 -30.44 -27.03
C GLU A 29 13.16 -31.92 -27.09
N LEU A 30 12.38 -32.38 -26.11
CA LEU A 30 11.84 -33.75 -26.02
C LEU A 30 10.36 -33.86 -26.43
N GLY A 31 9.76 -32.82 -27.01
CA GLY A 31 8.36 -32.86 -27.46
C GLY A 31 7.31 -32.95 -26.34
N ILE A 32 7.69 -32.72 -25.08
CA ILE A 32 6.79 -32.64 -23.95
C ILE A 32 6.28 -31.20 -23.84
N THR A 33 4.99 -30.99 -24.06
CA THR A 33 4.36 -29.71 -23.85
C THR A 33 4.07 -29.56 -22.35
N THR A 34 4.84 -28.76 -21.65
CA THR A 34 4.51 -28.36 -20.27
C THR A 34 3.63 -27.13 -20.30
N MET A 35 2.56 -27.14 -19.53
CA MET A 35 1.79 -25.93 -19.21
C MET A 35 2.69 -25.04 -18.36
N ALA A 36 2.57 -23.73 -18.51
CA ALA A 36 3.40 -22.77 -17.78
C ALA A 36 2.57 -21.52 -17.43
N TYR A 37 2.96 -20.83 -16.37
CA TYR A 37 2.38 -19.57 -15.94
C TYR A 37 3.46 -18.50 -15.78
N ILE A 38 3.03 -17.24 -15.73
CA ILE A 38 3.89 -16.10 -15.46
C ILE A 38 3.82 -15.78 -13.96
N ALA A 39 4.99 -15.71 -13.32
CA ALA A 39 5.15 -15.20 -11.96
C ALA A 39 5.82 -13.81 -12.01
N GLU A 40 5.11 -12.79 -11.56
CA GLU A 40 5.61 -11.41 -11.44
C GLU A 40 6.24 -11.24 -10.06
N TYR A 41 7.56 -11.18 -10.01
CA TYR A 41 8.32 -10.93 -8.78
C TYR A 41 8.38 -9.43 -8.53
N ILE A 42 7.92 -9.01 -7.36
CA ILE A 42 7.75 -7.62 -6.95
C ILE A 42 8.61 -7.40 -5.70
N TRP A 43 9.39 -6.32 -5.67
CA TRP A 43 10.21 -5.95 -4.52
C TRP A 43 10.33 -4.44 -4.35
N ILE A 44 10.90 -4.02 -3.23
CA ILE A 44 11.15 -2.62 -2.88
C ILE A 44 12.64 -2.35 -3.09
N ASP A 45 12.96 -1.27 -3.83
CA ASP A 45 14.33 -0.88 -4.13
C ASP A 45 15.00 -0.07 -2.99
N GLY A 46 16.23 0.37 -3.22
CA GLY A 46 17.01 1.21 -2.29
C GLY A 46 16.95 2.70 -2.61
N THR A 47 15.93 3.17 -3.32
CA THR A 47 15.80 4.60 -3.63
C THR A 47 15.50 5.40 -2.36
N GLU A 48 16.24 6.48 -2.14
CA GLU A 48 16.07 7.43 -1.05
C GLU A 48 15.50 8.77 -1.59
N PRO A 49 14.71 9.53 -0.81
CA PRO A 49 14.20 9.21 0.54
C PRO A 49 12.99 8.28 0.56
N THR A 50 12.38 7.99 -0.58
CA THR A 50 11.22 7.12 -0.72
C THR A 50 11.53 5.95 -1.64
N ALA A 51 11.53 4.74 -1.09
CA ALA A 51 11.77 3.51 -1.83
C ALA A 51 10.67 3.26 -2.87
N LYS A 52 11.03 2.62 -4.00
CA LYS A 52 10.12 2.38 -5.12
C LYS A 52 9.87 0.89 -5.33
N LEU A 53 8.68 0.58 -5.82
CA LEU A 53 8.36 -0.75 -6.31
C LEU A 53 9.13 -1.06 -7.61
N ARG A 54 9.65 -2.27 -7.67
CA ARG A 54 10.25 -2.88 -8.88
C ARG A 54 9.57 -4.20 -9.14
N SER A 55 9.52 -4.59 -10.40
CA SER A 55 9.05 -5.93 -10.75
C SER A 55 9.73 -6.48 -11.99
N LYS A 56 9.75 -7.82 -12.08
CA LYS A 56 10.13 -8.58 -13.26
C LYS A 56 9.42 -9.92 -13.29
N ALA A 57 9.17 -10.44 -14.49
CA ALA A 57 8.40 -11.67 -14.67
C ALA A 57 9.29 -12.87 -15.04
N GLN A 58 8.94 -14.04 -14.51
CA GLN A 58 9.52 -15.34 -14.88
C GLN A 58 8.43 -16.26 -15.42
N VAL A 59 8.73 -17.05 -16.42
CA VAL A 59 7.86 -18.16 -16.88
C VAL A 59 8.23 -19.42 -16.12
N ILE A 60 7.27 -20.00 -15.43
CA ILE A 60 7.44 -21.15 -14.54
C ILE A 60 6.52 -22.29 -15.02
N ALA A 61 7.01 -23.53 -15.01
CA ALA A 61 6.18 -24.70 -15.33
C ALA A 61 5.07 -24.86 -14.27
N ASP A 62 3.86 -25.30 -14.70
CA ASP A 62 2.67 -25.38 -13.84
C ASP A 62 2.83 -26.30 -12.62
N ASP A 63 3.77 -27.24 -12.69
CA ASP A 63 4.10 -28.16 -11.58
C ASP A 63 5.11 -27.60 -10.57
N LYS A 64 5.53 -26.32 -10.72
CA LYS A 64 6.49 -25.66 -9.85
C LYS A 64 5.92 -24.41 -9.21
N GLU A 65 6.31 -24.14 -7.99
CA GLU A 65 6.04 -22.88 -7.29
C GLU A 65 7.14 -21.84 -7.55
N PRO A 66 6.84 -20.54 -7.42
CA PRO A 66 7.87 -19.49 -7.49
C PRO A 66 8.96 -19.71 -6.44
N GLY A 67 10.19 -19.79 -6.88
CA GLY A 67 11.36 -19.97 -6.01
C GLY A 67 12.20 -18.70 -5.87
N ILE A 68 13.35 -18.83 -5.22
CA ILE A 68 14.34 -17.78 -5.12
C ILE A 68 14.83 -17.38 -6.52
N TRP A 69 14.98 -16.08 -6.72
CA TRP A 69 15.53 -15.52 -7.96
C TRP A 69 16.53 -14.40 -7.64
N GLY A 70 17.18 -13.81 -8.64
CA GLY A 70 18.15 -12.75 -8.46
C GLY A 70 17.91 -11.57 -9.40
N PHE A 71 18.50 -10.42 -9.09
CA PHE A 71 18.46 -9.23 -9.93
C PHE A 71 19.73 -8.38 -9.76
N ASP A 72 19.93 -7.44 -10.70
CA ASP A 72 21.03 -6.46 -10.66
C ASP A 72 20.67 -5.32 -9.69
N GLY A 73 21.22 -5.37 -8.48
CA GLY A 73 21.03 -4.37 -7.44
C GLY A 73 21.67 -3.02 -7.75
N SER A 74 22.61 -2.95 -8.69
CA SER A 74 23.24 -1.68 -9.07
C SER A 74 22.26 -0.74 -9.79
N SER A 75 21.27 -1.31 -10.48
CA SER A 75 20.20 -0.57 -11.17
C SER A 75 19.04 -0.16 -10.24
N THR A 76 19.07 -0.58 -8.98
CA THR A 76 17.99 -0.36 -8.00
C THR A 76 18.48 0.30 -6.70
N ASN A 77 19.68 0.88 -6.70
CA ASN A 77 20.32 1.49 -5.53
C ASN A 77 20.53 0.53 -4.36
N GLN A 78 20.74 -0.77 -4.65
CA GLN A 78 20.88 -1.83 -3.62
C GLN A 78 22.26 -2.50 -3.63
N ALA A 79 23.10 -2.25 -4.63
CA ALA A 79 24.43 -2.83 -4.69
C ALA A 79 25.41 -1.96 -5.49
N ALA A 80 26.71 -2.20 -5.33
CA ALA A 80 27.73 -1.66 -6.21
C ALA A 80 27.83 -2.49 -7.50
N GLY A 81 28.31 -1.89 -8.60
CA GLY A 81 28.33 -2.55 -9.91
C GLY A 81 29.26 -3.74 -10.04
N ASP A 82 30.27 -3.85 -9.16
CA ASP A 82 31.25 -4.96 -9.10
C ASP A 82 30.79 -6.13 -8.20
N GLN A 83 29.70 -5.95 -7.43
CA GLN A 83 29.06 -6.96 -6.59
C GLN A 83 27.53 -6.75 -6.64
N SER A 84 26.96 -6.84 -7.84
CA SER A 84 25.60 -6.35 -8.10
C SER A 84 24.48 -7.35 -7.79
N ASP A 85 24.79 -8.60 -7.52
CA ASP A 85 23.78 -9.63 -7.30
C ASP A 85 23.02 -9.43 -5.98
N VAL A 86 21.70 -9.30 -6.08
CA VAL A 86 20.77 -9.28 -4.94
C VAL A 86 19.72 -10.37 -5.14
N VAL A 87 19.33 -11.01 -4.05
CA VAL A 87 18.42 -12.17 -4.05
C VAL A 87 17.00 -11.73 -3.76
N LEU A 88 16.04 -12.25 -4.53
CA LEU A 88 14.59 -12.18 -4.29
C LEU A 88 14.14 -13.47 -3.61
N ASN A 89 13.65 -13.35 -2.39
CA ASN A 89 13.06 -14.45 -1.64
C ASN A 89 11.53 -14.25 -1.55
N PRO A 90 10.71 -15.17 -2.13
CA PRO A 90 9.25 -15.05 -2.06
C PRO A 90 8.74 -14.99 -0.62
N ALA A 91 8.00 -13.94 -0.29
CA ALA A 91 7.38 -13.72 1.01
C ALA A 91 5.86 -13.94 0.96
N LEU A 92 5.21 -13.56 -0.15
CA LEU A 92 3.79 -13.75 -0.37
C LEU A 92 3.52 -14.04 -1.84
N VAL A 93 2.76 -15.09 -2.11
CA VAL A 93 2.32 -15.47 -3.47
C VAL A 93 0.80 -15.37 -3.53
N THR A 94 0.29 -14.65 -4.54
CA THR A 94 -1.14 -14.45 -4.76
C THR A 94 -1.50 -14.64 -6.24
N PRO A 95 -2.79 -14.84 -6.59
CA PRO A 95 -3.23 -14.76 -7.98
C PRO A 95 -2.85 -13.42 -8.63
N ASP A 96 -2.56 -13.43 -9.93
CA ASP A 96 -2.35 -12.22 -10.73
C ASP A 96 -3.66 -11.84 -11.45
N PRO A 97 -4.42 -10.86 -10.94
CA PRO A 97 -5.68 -10.45 -11.55
C PRO A 97 -5.49 -9.66 -12.85
N VAL A 98 -4.31 -9.08 -13.07
CA VAL A 98 -4.02 -8.29 -14.28
C VAL A 98 -3.89 -9.20 -15.50
N ARG A 99 -3.17 -10.31 -15.37
CA ARG A 99 -3.01 -11.29 -16.46
C ARG A 99 -4.09 -12.37 -16.42
N GLY A 100 -4.67 -12.65 -15.25
CA GLY A 100 -5.66 -13.72 -15.06
C GLY A 100 -5.08 -15.13 -15.21
N GLY A 101 -5.96 -16.13 -15.28
CA GLY A 101 -5.54 -17.54 -15.36
C GLY A 101 -4.84 -18.00 -14.08
N ASN A 102 -3.80 -18.86 -14.23
CA ASN A 102 -2.96 -19.32 -13.11
C ASN A 102 -1.69 -18.49 -12.88
N ASN A 103 -1.59 -17.30 -13.51
CA ASN A 103 -0.50 -16.37 -13.28
C ASN A 103 -0.49 -15.89 -11.82
N LYS A 104 0.69 -15.53 -11.31
CA LYS A 104 0.92 -15.21 -9.90
C LYS A 104 1.66 -13.89 -9.73
N LEU A 105 1.31 -13.16 -8.67
CA LEU A 105 2.10 -12.07 -8.10
C LEU A 105 2.92 -12.64 -6.94
N VAL A 106 4.18 -12.28 -6.88
CA VAL A 106 5.14 -12.78 -5.88
C VAL A 106 5.79 -11.59 -5.20
N MET A 107 5.27 -11.20 -4.03
CA MET A 107 5.94 -10.21 -3.20
C MET A 107 7.17 -10.81 -2.58
N CYS A 108 8.32 -10.13 -2.72
CA CYS A 108 9.61 -10.62 -2.29
C CYS A 108 10.26 -9.71 -1.25
N GLU A 109 10.96 -10.31 -0.33
CA GLU A 109 12.00 -9.65 0.43
C GLU A 109 13.35 -9.74 -0.28
N THR A 110 14.24 -8.79 -0.02
CA THR A 110 15.59 -8.76 -0.63
C THR A 110 16.63 -9.28 0.35
N LEU A 111 17.51 -10.17 -0.15
CA LEU A 111 18.58 -10.77 0.64
C LEU A 111 19.93 -10.55 -0.06
N LEU A 112 21.00 -10.61 0.72
CA LEU A 112 22.38 -10.74 0.21
C LEU A 112 22.60 -12.14 -0.35
N THR A 113 23.72 -12.34 -1.06
CA THR A 113 24.06 -13.65 -1.66
C THR A 113 24.39 -14.74 -0.63
N ASP A 114 24.67 -14.36 0.61
CA ASP A 114 24.81 -15.28 1.76
C ASP A 114 23.48 -15.58 2.46
N MET A 115 22.36 -15.11 1.89
CA MET A 115 21.00 -15.28 2.39
C MET A 115 20.66 -14.49 3.67
N SER A 116 21.52 -13.60 4.13
CA SER A 116 21.20 -12.65 5.19
C SER A 116 20.32 -11.50 4.63
N PRO A 117 19.50 -10.85 5.46
CA PRO A 117 18.69 -9.73 5.00
C PRO A 117 19.54 -8.61 4.38
N HIS A 118 19.11 -8.11 3.21
CA HIS A 118 19.74 -6.95 2.60
C HIS A 118 19.55 -5.71 3.49
N PRO A 119 20.48 -4.74 3.56
CA PRO A 119 20.34 -3.54 4.37
C PRO A 119 19.06 -2.72 4.10
N THR A 120 18.52 -2.77 2.88
CA THR A 120 17.25 -2.14 2.51
C THR A 120 16.00 -3.00 2.79
N ASN A 121 16.17 -4.19 3.37
CA ASN A 121 15.07 -5.10 3.69
C ASN A 121 14.41 -4.72 5.02
N THR A 122 13.51 -3.75 4.99
CA THR A 122 12.72 -3.31 6.15
C THR A 122 11.73 -4.38 6.63
N ARG A 123 11.30 -5.29 5.73
CA ARG A 123 10.42 -6.40 6.07
C ARG A 123 11.05 -7.34 7.11
N ALA A 124 12.32 -7.64 7.02
CA ALA A 124 13.00 -8.52 7.96
C ALA A 124 12.99 -7.98 9.39
N ASN A 125 13.22 -6.66 9.56
CA ASN A 125 13.15 -6.00 10.86
C ASN A 125 11.71 -6.02 11.43
N CYS A 126 10.71 -5.76 10.58
CA CYS A 126 9.31 -5.84 10.96
C CYS A 126 8.93 -7.27 11.40
N ALA A 127 9.36 -8.28 10.65
CA ALA A 127 9.11 -9.68 11.00
C ALA A 127 9.72 -10.06 12.35
N ALA A 128 10.95 -9.62 12.61
CA ALA A 128 11.63 -9.87 13.90
C ALA A 128 10.88 -9.23 15.08
N SER A 129 10.38 -8.00 14.92
CA SER A 129 9.57 -7.33 15.95
C SER A 129 8.22 -8.03 16.14
N ALA A 130 7.56 -8.44 15.06
CA ALA A 130 6.29 -9.17 15.12
C ALA A 130 6.47 -10.55 15.80
N GLU A 131 7.54 -11.27 15.52
CA GLU A 131 7.88 -12.54 16.17
C GLU A 131 8.15 -12.35 17.66
N LYS A 132 8.97 -11.35 18.03
CA LYS A 132 9.32 -11.05 19.43
C LYS A 132 8.09 -10.81 20.31
N TYR A 133 7.06 -10.18 19.78
CA TYR A 133 5.82 -9.83 20.48
C TYR A 133 4.60 -10.64 19.99
N GLY A 134 4.82 -11.78 19.37
CA GLY A 134 3.77 -12.61 18.78
C GLY A 134 2.67 -13.06 19.75
N ASN A 135 2.99 -13.17 21.05
CA ASN A 135 2.03 -13.48 22.09
C ASN A 135 0.97 -12.39 22.34
N LEU A 136 1.17 -11.17 21.82
CA LEU A 136 0.21 -10.07 21.97
C LEU A 136 -0.80 -10.02 20.81
N ASP A 137 -0.66 -10.85 19.78
CA ASP A 137 -1.55 -10.97 18.62
C ASP A 137 -1.92 -9.60 18.03
N THR A 138 -0.91 -8.93 17.47
CA THR A 138 -1.06 -7.57 16.92
C THR A 138 -1.78 -7.60 15.57
N TRP A 139 -2.81 -6.73 15.41
CA TRP A 139 -3.54 -6.53 14.17
C TRP A 139 -3.39 -5.10 13.68
N PHE A 140 -3.28 -4.94 12.36
CA PHE A 140 -3.16 -3.66 11.69
C PHE A 140 -4.20 -3.48 10.60
N GLY A 141 -4.72 -2.27 10.47
CA GLY A 141 -5.48 -1.80 9.32
C GLY A 141 -4.82 -0.53 8.78
N LEU A 142 -4.59 -0.47 7.47
CA LEU A 142 -3.90 0.65 6.82
C LEU A 142 -4.86 1.36 5.86
N GLU A 143 -5.00 2.68 6.02
CA GLU A 143 -5.86 3.56 5.23
C GLU A 143 -4.97 4.33 4.26
N GLN A 144 -4.78 3.78 3.06
CA GLN A 144 -3.88 4.33 2.06
C GLN A 144 -4.58 5.37 1.21
N GLU A 145 -4.23 6.63 1.42
CA GLU A 145 -4.61 7.73 0.53
C GLU A 145 -3.65 7.84 -0.65
N TYR A 146 -4.16 8.35 -1.77
CA TYR A 146 -3.40 8.62 -3.00
C TYR A 146 -4.14 9.60 -3.88
N THR A 147 -3.42 10.23 -4.83
CA THR A 147 -4.02 11.17 -5.76
C THR A 147 -3.76 10.75 -7.20
N PHE A 148 -4.81 10.76 -8.02
CA PHE A 148 -4.67 10.55 -9.45
C PHE A 148 -4.24 11.82 -10.17
N PHE A 149 -3.38 11.63 -11.16
CA PHE A 149 -2.92 12.67 -12.08
C PHE A 149 -3.16 12.25 -13.53
N GLU A 150 -3.41 13.25 -14.37
CA GLU A 150 -3.33 13.15 -15.81
C GLU A 150 -2.23 14.12 -16.28
N GLY A 151 -1.07 13.56 -16.67
CA GLY A 151 0.14 14.36 -16.88
C GLY A 151 0.62 15.03 -15.59
N SER A 152 0.68 16.37 -15.58
CA SER A 152 1.11 17.15 -14.41
C SER A 152 -0.05 17.74 -13.59
N SER A 153 -1.31 17.45 -13.94
CA SER A 153 -2.48 17.99 -13.25
C SER A 153 -3.19 16.89 -12.46
N PRO A 154 -3.64 17.16 -11.23
CA PRO A 154 -4.53 16.23 -10.53
C PRO A 154 -5.79 15.97 -11.37
N LEU A 155 -6.27 14.74 -11.35
CA LEU A 155 -7.44 14.34 -12.12
C LEU A 155 -8.69 15.08 -11.64
N GLY A 156 -9.46 15.66 -12.58
CA GLY A 156 -10.65 16.45 -12.26
C GLY A 156 -10.39 17.93 -11.98
N TRP A 157 -9.12 18.37 -12.05
CA TRP A 157 -8.81 19.80 -11.94
C TRP A 157 -9.04 20.52 -13.27
N PRO A 158 -9.52 21.77 -13.24
CA PRO A 158 -9.70 22.55 -14.45
C PRO A 158 -8.36 22.89 -15.11
N ASP A 159 -8.35 23.13 -16.42
CA ASP A 159 -7.14 23.52 -17.17
C ASP A 159 -6.58 24.87 -16.72
N ASN A 160 -7.43 25.74 -16.16
CA ASN A 160 -7.03 27.06 -15.65
C ASN A 160 -7.72 27.31 -14.31
N GLY A 161 -6.95 27.78 -13.34
CA GLY A 161 -7.45 28.08 -12.00
C GLY A 161 -7.49 26.84 -11.10
N PHE A 162 -8.39 26.88 -10.12
CA PHE A 162 -8.56 25.85 -9.10
C PHE A 162 -9.98 25.29 -9.16
N PRO A 163 -10.20 24.04 -8.72
CA PRO A 163 -11.54 23.52 -8.52
C PRO A 163 -12.24 24.25 -7.36
N ALA A 164 -13.49 23.89 -7.08
CA ALA A 164 -14.18 24.35 -5.88
C ALA A 164 -13.40 23.99 -4.62
N PRO A 165 -13.59 24.70 -3.49
CA PRO A 165 -12.90 24.40 -2.24
C PRO A 165 -13.07 22.93 -1.84
N GLN A 166 -11.99 22.36 -1.27
CA GLN A 166 -12.00 20.97 -0.79
C GLN A 166 -13.05 20.74 0.32
N GLY A 167 -13.35 19.48 0.57
CA GLY A 167 -14.36 19.04 1.53
C GLY A 167 -15.64 18.52 0.87
N GLY A 168 -16.17 19.21 -0.12
CA GLY A 168 -17.37 18.80 -0.84
C GLY A 168 -17.22 17.49 -1.64
N TYR A 169 -16.00 17.09 -1.94
CA TYR A 169 -15.68 15.88 -2.70
C TYR A 169 -15.65 14.61 -1.84
N TYR A 170 -15.56 14.76 -0.50
CA TYR A 170 -15.49 13.61 0.41
C TYR A 170 -16.70 12.71 0.29
N CYS A 171 -16.47 11.44 -0.07
CA CYS A 171 -17.52 10.46 -0.34
C CYS A 171 -18.57 10.94 -1.36
N GLY A 172 -18.22 11.86 -2.26
CA GLY A 172 -19.11 12.49 -3.21
C GLY A 172 -19.70 11.50 -4.22
N VAL A 173 -20.79 11.91 -4.87
CA VAL A 173 -21.52 11.14 -5.87
C VAL A 173 -21.84 12.02 -7.06
N GLY A 174 -21.57 11.54 -8.26
CA GLY A 174 -21.82 12.27 -9.50
C GLY A 174 -20.52 12.62 -10.24
N SER A 175 -20.64 12.94 -11.52
CA SER A 175 -19.50 13.17 -12.41
C SER A 175 -18.83 14.53 -12.23
N ASP A 176 -19.48 15.42 -11.52
CA ASP A 176 -19.00 16.75 -11.13
C ASP A 176 -18.27 16.76 -9.78
N GLU A 177 -18.45 15.70 -8.99
CA GLU A 177 -17.85 15.56 -7.66
C GLU A 177 -16.72 14.52 -7.64
N ILE A 178 -16.79 13.47 -8.48
CA ILE A 178 -15.90 12.31 -8.38
C ILE A 178 -15.17 12.04 -9.68
N PHE A 179 -13.85 11.91 -9.58
CA PHE A 179 -12.92 11.68 -10.69
C PHE A 179 -12.12 10.40 -10.48
N GLY A 180 -12.02 9.54 -11.51
CA GLY A 180 -11.24 8.30 -11.46
C GLY A 180 -11.97 7.08 -10.89
N ARG A 181 -13.29 7.12 -10.68
CA ARG A 181 -14.08 6.00 -10.11
C ARG A 181 -13.90 4.69 -10.87
N GLU A 182 -13.76 4.72 -12.19
CA GLU A 182 -13.55 3.49 -12.96
C GLU A 182 -12.23 2.81 -12.62
N VAL A 183 -11.17 3.59 -12.44
CA VAL A 183 -9.85 3.09 -12.00
C VAL A 183 -9.94 2.49 -10.61
N VAL A 184 -10.57 3.22 -9.68
CA VAL A 184 -10.74 2.78 -8.28
C VAL A 184 -11.53 1.49 -8.19
N ASN A 185 -12.63 1.36 -8.95
CA ASN A 185 -13.43 0.14 -8.97
C ASN A 185 -12.65 -1.04 -9.58
N ALA A 186 -11.85 -0.80 -10.62
CA ALA A 186 -11.00 -1.82 -11.22
C ALA A 186 -9.89 -2.27 -10.24
N HIS A 187 -9.28 -1.33 -9.51
CA HIS A 187 -8.30 -1.61 -8.48
C HIS A 187 -8.89 -2.40 -7.31
N LEU A 188 -10.05 -1.99 -6.79
CA LEU A 188 -10.76 -2.71 -5.74
C LEU A 188 -11.03 -4.16 -6.14
N GLN A 189 -11.57 -4.38 -7.36
CA GLN A 189 -11.84 -5.71 -7.85
C GLN A 189 -10.56 -6.54 -7.99
N ALA A 190 -9.48 -5.95 -8.48
CA ALA A 190 -8.21 -6.65 -8.61
C ALA A 190 -7.62 -7.03 -7.24
N CYS A 191 -7.73 -6.17 -6.22
CA CYS A 191 -7.30 -6.52 -4.86
C CYS A 191 -8.11 -7.69 -4.30
N ILE A 192 -9.43 -7.73 -4.56
CA ILE A 192 -10.30 -8.86 -4.18
C ILE A 192 -9.87 -10.14 -4.91
N ASP A 193 -9.66 -10.06 -6.22
CA ASP A 193 -9.28 -11.22 -7.06
C ASP A 193 -7.86 -11.74 -6.73
N ALA A 194 -6.98 -10.87 -6.25
CA ALA A 194 -5.67 -11.24 -5.70
C ALA A 194 -5.74 -11.86 -4.29
N GLY A 195 -6.92 -11.85 -3.65
CA GLY A 195 -7.11 -12.39 -2.30
C GLY A 195 -6.50 -11.53 -1.19
N LEU A 196 -6.34 -10.21 -1.42
CA LEU A 196 -5.90 -9.27 -0.39
C LEU A 196 -7.05 -8.94 0.57
N HIS A 197 -6.70 -8.63 1.82
CA HIS A 197 -7.68 -8.21 2.84
C HIS A 197 -8.09 -6.74 2.64
N ILE A 198 -8.59 -6.42 1.45
CA ILE A 198 -9.10 -5.07 1.18
C ILE A 198 -10.45 -4.89 1.87
N ALA A 199 -10.58 -3.81 2.67
CA ALA A 199 -11.75 -3.56 3.52
C ALA A 199 -12.70 -2.51 2.92
N GLY A 200 -12.18 -1.53 2.17
CA GLY A 200 -13.03 -0.48 1.62
C GLY A 200 -12.27 0.50 0.73
N ILE A 201 -13.05 1.42 0.14
CA ILE A 201 -12.58 2.55 -0.65
C ILE A 201 -13.47 3.76 -0.36
N ASN A 202 -12.93 4.94 -0.43
CA ASN A 202 -13.69 6.20 -0.46
C ASN A 202 -12.96 7.28 -1.25
N ALA A 203 -13.73 8.24 -1.76
CA ALA A 203 -13.17 9.47 -2.30
C ALA A 203 -12.83 10.41 -1.15
N GLU A 204 -11.73 11.12 -1.31
CA GLU A 204 -11.19 12.07 -0.34
C GLU A 204 -11.63 13.52 -0.61
N VAL A 205 -11.21 14.42 0.25
CA VAL A 205 -11.69 15.81 0.28
C VAL A 205 -11.25 16.65 -0.92
N MET A 206 -10.25 16.19 -1.69
CA MET A 206 -9.71 16.87 -2.87
C MET A 206 -10.09 16.11 -4.16
N PRO A 207 -10.40 16.80 -5.28
CA PRO A 207 -10.69 16.12 -6.54
C PRO A 207 -9.53 15.21 -6.98
N GLY A 208 -9.87 13.97 -7.39
CA GLY A 208 -8.89 12.97 -7.80
C GLY A 208 -8.16 12.28 -6.66
N GLN A 209 -8.40 12.66 -5.41
CA GLN A 209 -7.87 12.00 -4.22
C GLN A 209 -8.83 10.89 -3.76
N TRP A 210 -8.25 9.74 -3.41
CA TRP A 210 -8.94 8.54 -3.00
C TRP A 210 -8.21 7.83 -1.90
N GLU A 211 -8.91 6.95 -1.20
CA GLU A 211 -8.39 6.05 -0.19
C GLU A 211 -8.81 4.61 -0.48
N PHE A 212 -7.92 3.66 -0.20
CA PHE A 212 -8.29 2.26 0.00
C PHE A 212 -7.75 1.74 1.33
N GLN A 213 -8.38 0.69 1.88
CA GLN A 213 -8.09 0.18 3.20
C GLN A 213 -7.71 -1.30 3.14
N ILE A 214 -6.57 -1.65 3.75
CA ILE A 214 -6.06 -3.03 3.89
C ILE A 214 -6.12 -3.45 5.36
N GLY A 215 -6.61 -4.64 5.63
CA GLY A 215 -6.65 -5.25 6.95
C GLY A 215 -8.08 -5.49 7.48
N PRO A 216 -8.22 -5.94 8.75
CA PRO A 216 -7.13 -6.14 9.73
C PRO A 216 -6.29 -7.40 9.46
N VAL A 217 -4.96 -7.26 9.49
CA VAL A 217 -3.97 -8.32 9.25
C VAL A 217 -2.77 -8.11 10.18
N ALA A 218 -2.10 -9.20 10.58
CA ALA A 218 -0.89 -9.11 11.38
C ALA A 218 0.33 -8.65 10.54
N ALA A 219 1.32 -8.02 11.19
CA ALA A 219 2.61 -7.74 10.57
C ALA A 219 3.48 -9.02 10.49
N PRO A 220 4.37 -9.19 9.50
CA PRO A 220 4.63 -8.25 8.39
C PRO A 220 3.63 -8.37 7.22
N ARG A 221 2.68 -9.32 7.27
CA ARG A 221 1.73 -9.62 6.18
C ARG A 221 0.93 -8.40 5.71
N VAL A 222 0.50 -7.52 6.62
CA VAL A 222 -0.21 -6.30 6.25
C VAL A 222 0.64 -5.39 5.34
N GLY A 223 1.95 -5.33 5.57
CA GLY A 223 2.91 -4.63 4.71
C GLY A 223 3.04 -5.27 3.33
N ASP A 224 3.12 -6.61 3.29
CA ASP A 224 3.15 -7.37 2.03
C ASP A 224 1.91 -7.02 1.17
N GLU A 225 0.74 -7.03 1.79
CA GLU A 225 -0.53 -6.76 1.10
C GLU A 225 -0.66 -5.30 0.67
N LEU A 226 -0.22 -4.33 1.50
CA LEU A 226 -0.23 -2.93 1.09
C LEU A 226 0.68 -2.68 -0.11
N TRP A 227 1.88 -3.25 -0.15
CA TRP A 227 2.78 -3.13 -1.28
C TRP A 227 2.21 -3.77 -2.55
N LEU A 228 1.55 -4.93 -2.45
CA LEU A 228 0.85 -5.54 -3.59
C LEU A 228 -0.33 -4.67 -4.06
N ALA A 229 -1.12 -4.11 -3.13
CA ALA A 229 -2.21 -3.21 -3.49
C ALA A 229 -1.70 -1.93 -4.19
N ARG A 230 -0.57 -1.35 -3.74
CA ARG A 230 0.09 -0.23 -4.42
C ARG A 230 0.58 -0.61 -5.83
N TRP A 231 1.16 -1.80 -5.99
CA TRP A 231 1.58 -2.30 -7.30
C TRP A 231 0.38 -2.46 -8.24
N LEU A 232 -0.71 -3.06 -7.75
CA LEU A 232 -1.96 -3.20 -8.50
C LEU A 232 -2.54 -1.84 -8.89
N LEU A 233 -2.50 -0.86 -7.97
CA LEU A 233 -2.97 0.51 -8.25
C LEU A 233 -2.23 1.13 -9.43
N TYR A 234 -0.90 1.05 -9.44
CA TYR A 234 -0.07 1.59 -10.53
C TYR A 234 -0.33 0.86 -11.84
N ARG A 235 -0.35 -0.47 -11.83
CA ARG A 235 -0.58 -1.31 -13.02
C ARG A 235 -1.96 -1.10 -13.63
N ILE A 236 -2.98 -0.88 -12.83
CA ILE A 236 -4.34 -0.65 -13.30
C ILE A 236 -4.51 0.78 -13.78
N ALA A 237 -3.98 1.77 -13.06
CA ALA A 237 -4.11 3.17 -13.43
C ALA A 237 -3.53 3.46 -14.82
N GLU A 238 -2.38 2.87 -15.17
CA GLU A 238 -1.72 3.06 -16.48
C GLU A 238 -2.54 2.56 -17.68
N GLU A 239 -3.55 1.73 -17.47
CA GLU A 239 -4.44 1.22 -18.53
C GLU A 239 -5.62 2.15 -18.82
N PHE A 240 -5.83 3.17 -17.99
CA PHE A 240 -6.91 4.13 -18.14
C PHE A 240 -6.38 5.46 -18.69
N LEU A 241 -7.18 6.07 -19.57
CA LEU A 241 -6.90 7.41 -20.06
C LEU A 241 -7.79 8.41 -19.33
N GLY A 242 -7.23 9.53 -18.92
CA GLY A 242 -7.98 10.68 -18.43
C GLY A 242 -8.70 11.45 -19.55
N PRO A 243 -9.43 12.51 -19.21
CA PRO A 243 -10.17 13.32 -20.19
C PRO A 243 -9.31 13.91 -21.32
N LYS A 244 -8.02 14.14 -21.09
CA LYS A 244 -7.05 14.67 -22.09
C LYS A 244 -6.44 13.57 -22.97
N GLY A 245 -6.82 12.31 -22.76
CA GLY A 245 -6.29 11.17 -23.48
C GLY A 245 -4.88 10.73 -23.05
N ILE A 246 -4.42 11.18 -21.89
CA ILE A 246 -3.14 10.81 -21.28
C ILE A 246 -3.39 9.69 -20.25
N PRO A 247 -2.49 8.69 -20.11
CA PRO A 247 -2.61 7.68 -19.09
C PRO A 247 -2.72 8.29 -17.67
N ILE A 248 -3.62 7.74 -16.86
CA ILE A 248 -3.76 8.13 -15.46
C ILE A 248 -2.60 7.53 -14.67
N SER A 249 -1.99 8.35 -13.81
CA SER A 249 -1.02 7.91 -12.83
C SER A 249 -1.53 8.15 -11.42
N ALA A 250 -1.13 7.29 -10.47
CA ALA A 250 -1.36 7.48 -9.06
C ALA A 250 -0.07 7.97 -8.38
N THR A 251 -0.18 8.91 -7.46
CA THR A 251 0.95 9.34 -6.62
C THR A 251 0.64 9.09 -5.15
N LEU A 252 1.68 8.71 -4.42
CA LEU A 252 1.69 8.62 -2.96
C LEU A 252 2.41 9.82 -2.32
N ASP A 253 2.57 10.91 -3.08
CA ASP A 253 3.13 12.15 -2.52
C ASP A 253 2.25 12.63 -1.35
N PRO A 254 2.82 12.84 -0.16
CA PRO A 254 2.04 13.26 1.00
C PRO A 254 1.50 14.69 0.89
N LYS A 255 2.02 15.51 -0.04
CA LYS A 255 1.52 16.85 -0.34
C LYS A 255 1.52 17.10 -1.86
N PRO A 256 0.64 16.39 -2.61
CA PRO A 256 0.67 16.37 -4.07
C PRO A 256 0.35 17.75 -4.70
N VAL A 257 -0.31 18.63 -3.95
CA VAL A 257 -0.61 19.99 -4.36
C VAL A 257 -0.20 20.96 -3.26
N ALA A 258 0.62 21.94 -3.62
CA ALA A 258 1.07 22.98 -2.72
C ALA A 258 -0.07 23.93 -2.30
N GLY A 259 0.08 24.59 -1.15
CA GLY A 259 -0.88 25.56 -0.63
C GLY A 259 -1.96 24.92 0.25
N ASP A 260 -3.13 25.54 0.31
CA ASP A 260 -4.25 25.18 1.19
C ASP A 260 -5.07 24.01 0.62
N TRP A 261 -4.38 22.89 0.34
CA TRP A 261 -4.98 21.63 -0.11
C TRP A 261 -4.63 20.49 0.83
N ASN A 262 -5.51 19.50 0.90
CA ASN A 262 -5.30 18.32 1.73
C ASN A 262 -4.00 17.57 1.36
N GLY A 263 -3.37 16.99 2.36
CA GLY A 263 -2.30 16.02 2.16
C GLY A 263 -2.84 14.60 1.99
N ALA A 264 -1.94 13.65 1.79
CA ALA A 264 -2.26 12.23 1.70
C ALA A 264 -1.51 11.44 2.78
N GLY A 265 -2.24 10.67 3.57
CA GLY A 265 -1.75 9.84 4.67
C GLY A 265 -1.84 8.35 4.38
N CYS A 266 -1.30 7.58 5.31
CA CYS A 266 -1.53 6.15 5.45
C CYS A 266 -1.87 5.88 6.93
N HIS A 267 -3.06 6.32 7.36
CA HIS A 267 -3.46 6.17 8.75
C HIS A 267 -3.40 4.69 9.14
N THR A 268 -2.85 4.45 10.31
CA THR A 268 -2.54 3.08 10.75
C THR A 268 -3.34 2.73 11.99
N ASN A 269 -4.34 1.88 11.81
CA ASN A 269 -5.10 1.28 12.88
C ASN A 269 -4.30 0.14 13.50
N PHE A 270 -4.29 0.06 14.83
CA PHE A 270 -3.52 -0.93 15.58
C PHE A 270 -4.28 -1.43 16.79
N SER A 271 -4.20 -2.73 17.05
CA SER A 271 -4.67 -3.35 18.29
C SER A 271 -3.81 -4.53 18.73
N THR A 272 -3.83 -4.79 20.03
CA THR A 272 -3.40 -6.05 20.66
C THR A 272 -4.62 -6.81 21.17
N THR A 273 -4.43 -8.06 21.63
CA THR A 273 -5.50 -8.82 22.30
C THR A 273 -6.10 -8.02 23.46
N GLU A 274 -5.27 -7.41 24.31
CA GLU A 274 -5.74 -6.64 25.47
C GLU A 274 -6.53 -5.40 25.06
N MET A 275 -6.10 -4.69 24.02
CA MET A 275 -6.84 -3.52 23.50
C MET A 275 -8.22 -3.91 22.96
N ARG A 276 -8.34 -5.11 22.37
CA ARG A 276 -9.63 -5.64 21.90
C ARG A 276 -10.57 -6.06 23.06
N GLU A 277 -10.10 -5.98 24.30
CA GLU A 277 -10.86 -6.29 25.52
C GLU A 277 -11.02 -5.08 26.46
N SER A 278 -10.14 -4.05 26.39
CA SER A 278 -10.10 -2.93 27.32
C SER A 278 -9.77 -1.60 26.67
N ILE A 279 -10.55 -0.56 26.99
CA ILE A 279 -10.27 0.83 26.60
C ILE A 279 -9.03 1.39 27.29
N ASP A 280 -8.76 0.94 28.53
CA ASP A 280 -7.56 1.37 29.26
C ASP A 280 -6.29 0.94 28.54
N ALA A 281 -6.29 -0.25 27.91
CA ALA A 281 -5.20 -0.72 27.06
C ALA A 281 -5.05 0.14 25.79
N CYS A 282 -6.16 0.61 25.19
CA CYS A 282 -6.11 1.55 24.07
C CYS A 282 -5.51 2.89 24.50
N THR A 283 -5.89 3.40 25.64
CA THR A 283 -5.35 4.64 26.22
C THR A 283 -3.86 4.50 26.52
N ALA A 284 -3.46 3.41 27.18
CA ALA A 284 -2.05 3.12 27.47
C ALA A 284 -1.19 3.02 26.20
N ALA A 285 -1.73 2.43 25.12
CA ALA A 285 -1.05 2.38 23.83
C ALA A 285 -0.85 3.79 23.23
N ALA A 286 -1.87 4.66 23.28
CA ALA A 286 -1.76 6.04 22.84
C ALA A 286 -0.73 6.83 23.66
N GLU A 287 -0.71 6.67 24.99
CA GLU A 287 0.27 7.28 25.89
C GLU A 287 1.70 6.78 25.63
N ALA A 288 1.88 5.48 25.33
CA ALA A 288 3.16 4.91 24.97
C ALA A 288 3.74 5.55 23.69
N LEU A 289 2.90 5.81 22.69
CA LEU A 289 3.27 6.50 21.45
C LEU A 289 3.64 7.98 21.67
N GLY A 290 3.14 8.59 22.76
CA GLY A 290 3.45 9.95 23.19
C GLY A 290 4.59 10.06 24.19
N ALA A 291 5.19 8.96 24.63
CA ALA A 291 6.27 8.97 25.62
C ALA A 291 7.50 9.76 25.11
N PRO A 292 8.32 10.34 26.01
CA PRO A 292 9.46 11.18 25.61
C PRO A 292 10.37 10.54 24.55
N GLY A 293 10.59 11.26 23.46
CA GLY A 293 11.39 10.83 22.30
C GLY A 293 10.64 9.93 21.28
N LYS A 294 9.50 9.37 21.64
CA LYS A 294 8.72 8.51 20.74
C LYS A 294 8.05 9.27 19.61
N PRO A 295 7.39 10.43 19.81
CA PRO A 295 6.79 11.17 18.71
C PRO A 295 7.79 11.49 17.58
N GLN A 296 8.99 11.95 17.91
CA GLN A 296 10.04 12.28 16.95
C GLN A 296 10.57 11.03 16.22
N LEU A 297 10.75 9.93 16.96
CA LEU A 297 11.18 8.66 16.37
C LEU A 297 10.17 8.16 15.32
N HIS A 298 8.88 8.22 15.64
CA HIS A 298 7.83 7.77 14.74
C HIS A 298 7.73 8.68 13.51
N VAL A 299 7.67 9.99 13.70
CA VAL A 299 7.60 10.94 12.59
C VAL A 299 8.77 10.78 11.62
N ALA A 300 9.99 10.55 12.13
CA ALA A 300 11.17 10.32 11.29
C ALA A 300 11.10 9.05 10.43
N GLY A 301 10.33 8.04 10.86
CA GLY A 301 10.14 6.77 10.13
C GLY A 301 8.85 6.70 9.30
N TYR A 302 8.02 7.75 9.32
CA TYR A 302 6.67 7.71 8.76
C TYR A 302 6.54 8.25 7.33
N GLY A 303 7.62 8.30 6.59
CA GLY A 303 7.70 8.75 5.21
C GLY A 303 8.31 10.14 5.06
N ASP A 304 8.75 10.45 3.86
CA ASP A 304 9.29 11.76 3.52
C ASP A 304 8.20 12.82 3.36
N GLY A 305 8.50 14.10 3.66
CA GLY A 305 7.55 15.20 3.50
C GLY A 305 6.53 15.34 4.64
N VAL A 306 6.78 14.76 5.82
CA VAL A 306 5.89 14.82 6.99
C VAL A 306 5.55 16.27 7.39
N GLU A 307 6.53 17.18 7.33
CA GLU A 307 6.35 18.59 7.69
C GLU A 307 5.39 19.33 6.75
N ALA A 308 5.35 18.94 5.48
CA ALA A 308 4.46 19.53 4.50
C ALA A 308 3.00 19.06 4.67
N ARG A 309 2.79 17.86 5.24
CA ARG A 309 1.46 17.30 5.47
C ARG A 309 0.94 17.57 6.89
N LEU A 310 1.74 17.34 7.92
CA LEU A 310 1.33 17.50 9.34
C LEU A 310 1.51 18.94 9.80
N THR A 311 0.61 19.82 9.39
CA THR A 311 0.69 21.27 9.61
C THR A 311 -0.07 21.76 10.84
N GLY A 312 -0.96 20.94 11.40
CA GLY A 312 -1.94 21.33 12.42
C GLY A 312 -3.25 21.84 11.83
N GLU A 313 -3.39 21.78 10.50
CA GLU A 313 -4.60 22.08 9.72
C GLU A 313 -5.05 20.83 8.94
N HIS A 314 -6.18 20.88 8.27
CA HIS A 314 -6.68 19.78 7.44
C HIS A 314 -6.73 18.43 8.18
N GLU A 315 -7.30 18.42 9.38
CA GLU A 315 -7.45 17.22 10.22
C GLU A 315 -6.12 16.55 10.58
N THR A 316 -5.03 17.33 10.77
CA THR A 316 -3.73 16.84 11.22
C THR A 316 -3.27 17.55 12.50
N GLN A 317 -2.52 16.84 13.36
CA GLN A 317 -1.66 17.49 14.35
C GLN A 317 -0.36 17.95 13.66
N ARG A 318 0.29 18.98 14.22
CA ARG A 318 1.62 19.38 13.74
C ARG A 318 2.65 18.28 13.96
N TYR A 319 3.59 18.14 13.00
CA TYR A 319 4.63 17.11 13.05
C TYR A 319 5.53 17.15 14.30
N ASP A 320 5.70 18.34 14.90
CA ASP A 320 6.52 18.61 16.09
C ASP A 320 5.71 18.57 17.41
N GLN A 321 4.44 18.24 17.34
CA GLN A 321 3.54 18.12 18.49
C GLN A 321 2.90 16.74 18.55
N PHE A 322 2.55 16.30 19.76
CA PHE A 322 1.83 15.05 19.96
C PHE A 322 0.58 15.29 20.79
N SER A 323 -0.51 14.71 20.36
CA SER A 323 -1.76 14.64 21.11
C SER A 323 -2.49 13.34 20.82
N TYR A 324 -3.39 12.94 21.70
CA TYR A 324 -4.37 11.88 21.42
C TYR A 324 -5.72 12.29 21.98
N GLY A 325 -6.79 11.74 21.40
CA GLY A 325 -8.15 12.03 21.85
C GLY A 325 -9.21 11.13 21.24
N VAL A 326 -10.37 11.09 21.91
CA VAL A 326 -11.55 10.37 21.41
C VAL A 326 -12.22 11.21 20.34
N SER A 327 -12.47 10.60 19.18
CA SER A 327 -13.11 11.24 18.01
C SER A 327 -12.37 12.47 17.46
N ASP A 328 -11.14 12.72 17.90
CA ASP A 328 -10.35 13.89 17.51
C ASP A 328 -9.51 13.59 16.27
N ARG A 329 -9.96 14.09 15.11
CA ARG A 329 -9.24 13.96 13.83
C ARG A 329 -8.04 14.91 13.72
N GLY A 330 -7.94 15.93 14.56
CA GLY A 330 -6.78 16.82 14.67
C GLY A 330 -5.68 16.30 15.59
N ALA A 331 -5.86 15.12 16.21
CA ALA A 331 -4.85 14.52 17.07
C ALA A 331 -3.86 13.62 16.27
N SER A 332 -2.67 13.39 16.84
CA SER A 332 -1.71 12.40 16.33
C SER A 332 -2.26 10.99 16.41
N ILE A 333 -2.90 10.65 17.52
CA ILE A 333 -3.56 9.35 17.76
C ILE A 333 -5.02 9.58 18.06
N ARG A 334 -5.89 8.93 17.30
CA ARG A 334 -7.33 8.95 17.52
C ARG A 334 -7.80 7.63 18.14
N ILE A 335 -8.64 7.74 19.17
CA ILE A 335 -9.47 6.63 19.64
C ILE A 335 -10.84 6.82 18.99
N PRO A 336 -11.30 5.94 18.08
CA PRO A 336 -12.59 6.10 17.42
C PRO A 336 -13.74 6.12 18.44
N TRP A 337 -14.81 6.90 18.17
CA TRP A 337 -15.95 7.02 19.07
C TRP A 337 -16.63 5.67 19.38
N GLN A 338 -16.66 4.77 18.42
CA GLN A 338 -17.23 3.43 18.60
C GLN A 338 -16.37 2.56 19.52
N VAL A 339 -15.04 2.76 19.53
CA VAL A 339 -14.11 2.08 20.44
C VAL A 339 -14.33 2.58 21.87
N ASP A 340 -14.40 3.90 22.06
CA ASP A 340 -14.70 4.51 23.36
C ASP A 340 -16.05 4.03 23.90
N LYS A 341 -17.09 4.07 23.07
CA LYS A 341 -18.43 3.60 23.44
C LYS A 341 -18.48 2.10 23.76
N ALA A 342 -17.70 1.28 23.03
CA ALA A 342 -17.64 -0.17 23.27
C ALA A 342 -16.75 -0.52 24.47
N GLY A 343 -15.93 0.41 24.95
CA GLY A 343 -14.97 0.18 26.02
C GLY A 343 -13.78 -0.70 25.61
N LYS A 344 -13.53 -0.88 24.30
CA LYS A 344 -12.49 -1.74 23.73
C LYS A 344 -12.34 -1.56 22.24
N GLY A 345 -11.18 -1.95 21.67
CA GLY A 345 -11.01 -1.96 20.21
C GLY A 345 -9.57 -1.69 19.77
N TYR A 346 -9.32 -0.54 19.18
CA TYR A 346 -8.07 -0.18 18.53
C TYR A 346 -7.80 1.33 18.62
N ILE A 347 -6.59 1.74 18.29
CA ILE A 347 -6.21 3.15 18.09
C ILE A 347 -5.85 3.37 16.63
N GLU A 348 -5.96 4.61 16.16
CA GLU A 348 -5.55 5.07 14.84
C GLU A 348 -4.38 6.03 14.96
N ASP A 349 -3.21 5.66 14.45
CA ASP A 349 -2.08 6.58 14.27
C ASP A 349 -2.26 7.33 12.93
N ARG A 350 -2.48 8.64 13.00
CA ARG A 350 -2.79 9.50 11.86
C ARG A 350 -1.55 10.16 11.25
N ARG A 351 -0.37 9.90 11.82
CA ARG A 351 0.90 10.52 11.42
C ARG A 351 1.56 9.93 10.19
N PRO A 352 1.44 8.62 9.84
CA PRO A 352 2.11 8.08 8.68
C PRO A 352 1.65 8.72 7.38
N ASN A 353 2.61 9.09 6.51
CA ASN A 353 2.36 9.65 5.18
C ASN A 353 1.97 8.56 4.17
N ALA A 354 1.32 8.96 3.09
CA ALA A 354 0.95 8.05 2.01
C ALA A 354 2.14 7.29 1.41
N ASN A 355 3.32 7.91 1.35
CA ASN A 355 4.56 7.32 0.84
C ASN A 355 5.35 6.52 1.88
N CYS A 356 4.82 6.30 3.08
CA CYS A 356 5.51 5.54 4.12
C CYS A 356 5.82 4.10 3.69
N ASP A 357 6.85 3.53 4.29
CA ASP A 357 7.08 2.08 4.26
C ASP A 357 6.25 1.42 5.36
N PRO A 358 5.23 0.60 5.01
CA PRO A 358 4.36 -0.03 6.00
C PRO A 358 5.09 -0.97 6.96
N TYR A 359 6.23 -1.55 6.55
CA TYR A 359 7.03 -2.38 7.44
C TYR A 359 7.66 -1.55 8.54
N VAL A 360 8.19 -0.36 8.20
CA VAL A 360 8.78 0.56 9.19
C VAL A 360 7.70 1.09 10.14
N VAL A 361 6.55 1.49 9.61
CA VAL A 361 5.44 1.99 10.42
C VAL A 361 4.98 0.95 11.44
N THR A 362 4.68 -0.26 10.97
CA THR A 362 4.17 -1.33 11.84
C THR A 362 5.21 -1.81 12.84
N GLN A 363 6.48 -1.91 12.43
CA GLN A 363 7.60 -2.21 13.34
C GLN A 363 7.69 -1.19 14.48
N LEU A 364 7.72 0.10 14.17
CA LEU A 364 7.85 1.17 15.18
C LEU A 364 6.69 1.16 16.18
N ILE A 365 5.46 0.89 15.71
CA ILE A 365 4.28 0.78 16.58
C ILE A 365 4.42 -0.44 17.50
N ILE A 366 4.78 -1.62 16.96
CA ILE A 366 5.01 -2.84 17.75
C ILE A 366 6.09 -2.60 18.80
N ASP A 367 7.26 -2.10 18.39
CA ASP A 367 8.39 -1.88 19.29
C ASP A 367 8.09 -0.86 20.40
N THR A 368 7.21 0.10 20.13
CA THR A 368 6.83 1.11 21.14
C THR A 368 5.76 0.59 22.07
N VAL A 369 4.62 0.14 21.54
CA VAL A 369 3.46 -0.24 22.35
C VAL A 369 3.68 -1.56 23.06
N CYS A 370 4.14 -2.59 22.34
CA CYS A 370 4.30 -3.92 22.93
C CYS A 370 5.46 -3.99 23.93
N SER A 371 6.52 -3.18 23.77
CA SER A 371 7.56 -3.09 24.80
C SER A 371 7.11 -2.37 26.07
N ALA A 372 6.16 -1.45 25.97
CA ALA A 372 5.56 -0.79 27.13
C ALA A 372 4.61 -1.72 27.90
N ALA A 373 3.79 -2.50 27.18
CA ALA A 373 2.87 -3.50 27.73
C ALA A 373 3.58 -4.69 28.40
N SER A 374 4.85 -4.93 28.05
CA SER A 374 5.64 -6.06 28.61
C SER A 374 6.41 -5.71 29.88
N LYS A 375 6.28 -4.48 30.39
CA LYS A 375 6.91 -4.01 31.63
C LYS A 375 5.94 -4.07 32.79
#